data_3a56fcc6013850ddf0f46f24c341fe6a
#
_entry.id   3a56fcc6013850ddf0f46f24c341fe6a
#
_cell.length_a   1.000
_cell.length_b   1.000
_cell.length_c   1.000
_cell.angle_alpha   90.00
_cell.angle_beta   90.00
_cell.angle_gamma   90.00
#
_symmetry.space_group_name_H-M   'P 1'
#
loop_
_entity.id
_entity.type
_entity.pdbx_description
1 polymer ?
#
loop_
_entity_poly.entity_id
_entity_poly.type
_entity_poly.pdbx_seq_one_letter_code
_entity_poly.pdbx_strand_id
1 'polypeptide(L)'
;MKKIAIMLATIIFIQLGATSVFADYTDVSGHWALRFINELTDEKIVEGDNLAFRPDSNVNVDEFIKMVIAAMDIEVTPQPQNWSAPYIEKALQKQLIYKDEFDKYNRPIKRCEIAKICVRAIGADEVSGNERNELISRISDYYDIYNKDKEYVLAAYSKHLLYGYEDNSFRSERYTTRAEACVIISRMIKVGNFTNNNGGIIDNPILKNIIYVANTGNDENDGTIDSPLKTLEKARDKVREIISSGNYPDGGITVYLRGGDYVLDKS
;
A
#
# COMPACT_ATOMS: atom_id res chain seq x y z
N MET A 1 -38.74 62.68 -0.99
CA MET A 1 -38.87 61.24 -1.22
C MET A 1 -37.52 60.74 -1.73
N LYS A 2 -36.73 60.08 -0.87
CA LYS A 2 -35.39 59.54 -1.23
C LYS A 2 -35.59 58.13 -1.74
N LYS A 3 -35.20 57.86 -2.99
CA LYS A 3 -35.20 56.53 -3.61
C LYS A 3 -33.93 55.79 -3.16
N ILE A 4 -34.09 54.71 -2.39
CA ILE A 4 -33.03 53.80 -2.01
C ILE A 4 -32.91 52.78 -3.15
N ALA A 5 -31.78 52.78 -3.85
CA ALA A 5 -31.43 51.75 -4.85
C ALA A 5 -30.79 50.59 -4.10
N ILE A 6 -31.46 49.43 -4.08
CA ILE A 6 -30.92 48.19 -3.57
C ILE A 6 -30.10 47.54 -4.70
N MET A 7 -28.80 47.54 -4.57
CA MET A 7 -27.86 46.86 -5.47
C MET A 7 -27.77 45.38 -5.08
N LEU A 8 -28.40 44.51 -5.86
CA LEU A 8 -28.30 43.05 -5.65
C LEU A 8 -26.94 42.58 -6.19
N ALA A 9 -26.00 42.29 -5.30
CA ALA A 9 -24.75 41.67 -5.68
C ALA A 9 -24.98 40.15 -5.83
N THR A 10 -25.02 39.69 -7.10
CA THR A 10 -25.07 38.27 -7.43
C THR A 10 -23.68 37.69 -7.22
N ILE A 11 -23.48 36.96 -6.13
CA ILE A 11 -22.25 36.18 -5.89
C ILE A 11 -22.33 34.92 -6.76
N ILE A 12 -21.59 34.91 -7.87
CA ILE A 12 -21.39 33.70 -8.66
C ILE A 12 -20.40 32.81 -7.94
N PHE A 13 -20.87 31.75 -7.29
CA PHE A 13 -20.05 30.66 -6.82
C PHE A 13 -19.57 29.85 -8.03
N ILE A 14 -18.34 30.11 -8.49
CA ILE A 14 -17.65 29.20 -9.40
C ILE A 14 -17.21 28.01 -8.54
N GLN A 15 -17.99 26.92 -8.57
CA GLN A 15 -17.48 25.62 -8.14
C GLN A 15 -16.40 25.21 -9.14
N LEU A 16 -15.13 25.46 -8.81
CA LEU A 16 -14.04 24.71 -9.43
C LEU A 16 -14.22 23.26 -8.97
N GLY A 17 -14.86 22.46 -9.82
CA GLY A 17 -14.76 21.03 -9.70
C GLY A 17 -13.27 20.66 -9.74
N ALA A 18 -12.74 20.12 -8.66
CA ALA A 18 -11.44 19.48 -8.68
C ALA A 18 -11.54 18.31 -9.66
N THR A 19 -11.15 18.55 -10.91
CA THR A 19 -10.87 17.44 -11.84
C THR A 19 -9.64 16.75 -11.27
N SER A 20 -9.80 15.53 -10.74
CA SER A 20 -8.69 14.64 -10.44
C SER A 20 -7.87 14.54 -11.73
N VAL A 21 -6.71 15.17 -11.77
CA VAL A 21 -5.75 14.97 -12.83
C VAL A 21 -5.10 13.63 -12.54
N PHE A 22 -5.72 12.55 -13.04
CA PHE A 22 -5.05 11.27 -13.06
C PHE A 22 -3.74 11.48 -13.81
N ALA A 23 -2.62 11.19 -13.15
CA ALA A 23 -1.36 11.14 -13.85
C ALA A 23 -1.43 9.92 -14.80
N ASP A 24 -1.69 10.19 -16.08
CA ASP A 24 -1.77 9.16 -17.12
C ASP A 24 -0.36 8.62 -17.41
N TYR A 25 0.17 7.78 -16.52
CA TYR A 25 1.40 7.08 -16.80
C TYR A 25 1.16 6.04 -17.89
N THR A 26 1.90 6.16 -18.98
CA THR A 26 1.70 5.32 -20.18
C THR A 26 2.10 3.85 -19.97
N ASP A 27 2.91 3.58 -18.97
CA ASP A 27 3.51 2.26 -18.66
C ASP A 27 2.80 1.50 -17.54
N VAL A 28 1.67 2.02 -17.04
CA VAL A 28 0.90 1.34 -15.97
C VAL A 28 -0.44 0.79 -16.46
N SER A 29 -0.82 1.07 -17.72
CA SER A 29 -2.06 0.58 -18.30
C SER A 29 -2.07 -0.95 -18.34
N GLY A 30 -3.06 -1.59 -17.69
CA GLY A 30 -3.13 -3.03 -17.55
C GLY A 30 -2.17 -3.63 -16.52
N HIS A 31 -1.36 -2.83 -15.85
CA HIS A 31 -0.48 -3.30 -14.79
C HIS A 31 -1.28 -3.64 -13.52
N TRP A 32 -0.95 -4.76 -12.86
CA TRP A 32 -1.66 -5.25 -11.67
C TRP A 32 -1.72 -4.24 -10.50
N ALA A 33 -0.71 -3.35 -10.40
CA ALA A 33 -0.63 -2.33 -9.36
C ALA A 33 -1.23 -0.98 -9.76
N LEU A 34 -1.83 -0.84 -10.97
CA LEU A 34 -2.37 0.42 -11.50
C LEU A 34 -3.15 1.21 -10.45
N ARG A 35 -4.05 0.53 -9.77
CA ARG A 35 -4.91 1.15 -8.76
C ARG A 35 -4.12 1.76 -7.60
N PHE A 36 -3.15 1.03 -7.04
CA PHE A 36 -2.32 1.51 -5.94
C PHE A 36 -1.43 2.68 -6.37
N ILE A 37 -0.92 2.63 -7.61
CA ILE A 37 -0.10 3.69 -8.18
C ILE A 37 -0.94 4.96 -8.32
N ASN A 38 -2.13 4.89 -8.91
CA ASN A 38 -3.01 6.04 -9.09
C ASN A 38 -3.41 6.66 -7.75
N GLU A 39 -3.85 5.85 -6.80
CA GLU A 39 -4.23 6.31 -5.46
C GLU A 39 -3.10 7.07 -4.77
N LEU A 40 -1.90 6.47 -4.71
CA LEU A 40 -0.76 7.12 -4.07
C LEU A 40 -0.23 8.32 -4.85
N THR A 41 -0.50 8.39 -6.17
CA THR A 41 -0.21 9.56 -7.00
C THR A 41 -1.17 10.72 -6.69
N ASP A 42 -2.46 10.42 -6.55
CA ASP A 42 -3.49 11.40 -6.19
C ASP A 42 -3.21 11.99 -4.79
N GLU A 43 -2.76 11.16 -3.86
CA GLU A 43 -2.31 11.55 -2.51
C GLU A 43 -0.91 12.20 -2.50
N LYS A 44 -0.25 12.35 -3.64
CA LYS A 44 1.11 12.93 -3.79
C LYS A 44 2.20 12.18 -3.00
N ILE A 45 1.98 10.92 -2.70
CA ILE A 45 2.93 10.04 -2.01
C ILE A 45 3.98 9.52 -3.00
N VAL A 46 3.56 9.24 -4.24
CA VAL A 46 4.44 8.81 -5.33
C VAL A 46 4.28 9.70 -6.55
N GLU A 47 5.31 9.72 -7.36
CA GLU A 47 5.32 10.41 -8.64
C GLU A 47 6.13 9.63 -9.67
N GLY A 48 5.78 9.77 -10.94
CA GLY A 48 6.56 9.30 -12.08
C GLY A 48 7.40 10.42 -12.69
N ASP A 49 8.08 10.10 -13.76
CA ASP A 49 8.91 11.02 -14.54
C ASP A 49 8.54 10.90 -16.02
N ASN A 50 8.30 12.03 -16.69
CA ASN A 50 7.97 12.10 -18.13
C ASN A 50 6.85 11.12 -18.57
N LEU A 51 5.75 11.06 -17.83
CA LEU A 51 4.61 10.16 -18.07
C LEU A 51 4.93 8.66 -17.91
N ALA A 52 6.04 8.32 -17.27
CA ALA A 52 6.39 6.95 -16.93
C ALA A 52 6.50 6.77 -15.41
N PHE A 53 5.86 5.75 -14.87
CA PHE A 53 5.97 5.37 -13.46
C PHE A 53 7.10 4.38 -13.22
N ARG A 54 7.39 3.53 -14.20
CA ARG A 54 8.36 2.44 -14.14
C ARG A 54 8.05 1.43 -13.04
N PRO A 55 6.85 0.79 -13.06
CA PRO A 55 6.33 -0.03 -11.97
C PRO A 55 7.24 -1.21 -11.61
N ASP A 56 7.87 -1.84 -12.61
CA ASP A 56 8.73 -3.01 -12.44
C ASP A 56 10.20 -2.69 -12.10
N SER A 57 10.58 -1.41 -12.11
CA SER A 57 11.90 -1.00 -11.66
C SER A 57 12.02 -1.11 -10.14
N ASN A 58 13.21 -1.46 -9.65
CA ASN A 58 13.47 -1.46 -8.22
C ASN A 58 13.30 -0.04 -7.64
N VAL A 59 12.72 0.05 -6.45
CA VAL A 59 12.69 1.29 -5.67
C VAL A 59 13.96 1.41 -4.85
N ASN A 60 14.53 2.61 -4.76
CA ASN A 60 15.71 2.87 -3.94
C ASN A 60 15.33 3.14 -2.47
N VAL A 61 16.30 3.03 -1.56
CA VAL A 61 16.11 3.30 -0.13
C VAL A 61 15.59 4.71 0.11
N ASP A 62 16.19 5.73 -0.50
CA ASP A 62 15.78 7.13 -0.38
C ASP A 62 14.38 7.41 -0.96
N GLU A 63 14.06 6.79 -2.10
CA GLU A 63 12.71 6.86 -2.67
C GLU A 63 11.67 6.24 -1.74
N PHE A 64 11.96 5.07 -1.16
CA PHE A 64 11.04 4.42 -0.22
C PHE A 64 10.87 5.23 1.07
N ILE A 65 11.94 5.81 1.60
CA ILE A 65 11.87 6.71 2.76
C ILE A 65 10.98 7.92 2.44
N LYS A 66 11.11 8.54 1.24
CA LYS A 66 10.22 9.62 0.80
C LYS A 66 8.75 9.18 0.82
N MET A 67 8.46 7.98 0.28
CA MET A 67 7.10 7.43 0.28
C MET A 67 6.54 7.28 1.70
N VAL A 68 7.32 6.74 2.63
CA VAL A 68 6.90 6.56 4.04
C VAL A 68 6.65 7.91 4.72
N ILE A 69 7.56 8.88 4.56
CA ILE A 69 7.42 10.22 5.16
C ILE A 69 6.19 10.94 4.60
N ALA A 70 5.95 10.86 3.30
CA ALA A 70 4.76 11.42 2.67
C ALA A 70 3.47 10.72 3.14
N ALA A 71 3.48 9.39 3.24
CA ALA A 71 2.34 8.62 3.74
C ALA A 71 1.99 8.89 5.21
N MET A 72 2.96 9.35 6.00
CA MET A 72 2.76 9.79 7.39
C MET A 72 2.35 11.28 7.50
N ASP A 73 2.13 11.96 6.37
CA ASP A 73 1.78 13.38 6.28
C ASP A 73 2.80 14.30 7.02
N ILE A 74 4.08 13.95 6.95
CA ILE A 74 5.15 14.71 7.58
C ILE A 74 5.65 15.78 6.60
N GLU A 75 5.49 17.04 6.98
CA GLU A 75 6.00 18.15 6.18
C GLU A 75 7.52 18.12 6.03
N VAL A 76 7.97 18.31 4.79
CA VAL A 76 9.38 18.37 4.43
C VAL A 76 9.64 19.61 3.59
N THR A 77 10.65 20.39 3.97
CA THR A 77 11.08 21.52 3.15
C THR A 77 11.99 21.01 2.04
N PRO A 78 11.60 21.17 0.77
CA PRO A 78 12.38 20.67 -0.36
C PRO A 78 13.79 21.30 -0.45
N GLN A 79 14.77 20.50 -0.80
CA GLN A 79 16.14 20.95 -1.11
C GLN A 79 16.51 20.54 -2.54
N PRO A 80 16.46 21.45 -3.53
CA PRO A 80 16.61 21.08 -4.95
C PRO A 80 17.95 20.40 -5.30
N GLN A 81 19.02 20.73 -4.56
CA GLN A 81 20.35 20.16 -4.82
C GLN A 81 20.55 18.77 -4.20
N ASN A 82 19.77 18.43 -3.17
CA ASN A 82 19.80 17.12 -2.51
C ASN A 82 18.39 16.76 -2.05
N TRP A 83 17.59 16.31 -2.97
CA TRP A 83 16.16 16.09 -2.78
C TRP A 83 15.86 15.08 -1.65
N SER A 84 16.71 14.06 -1.46
CA SER A 84 16.47 12.98 -0.49
C SER A 84 16.89 13.34 0.95
N ALA A 85 17.86 14.25 1.12
CA ALA A 85 18.41 14.58 2.44
C ALA A 85 17.34 15.00 3.47
N PRO A 86 16.38 15.88 3.16
CA PRO A 86 15.37 16.28 4.13
C PRO A 86 14.45 15.11 4.57
N TYR A 87 14.14 14.17 3.67
CA TYR A 87 13.36 12.98 4.00
C TYR A 87 14.14 12.02 4.91
N ILE A 88 15.43 11.82 4.60
CA ILE A 88 16.35 11.00 5.42
C ILE A 88 16.49 11.60 6.83
N GLU A 89 16.65 12.92 6.93
CA GLU A 89 16.71 13.62 8.22
C GLU A 89 15.42 13.43 9.03
N LYS A 90 14.25 13.57 8.40
CA LYS A 90 12.96 13.30 9.05
C LYS A 90 12.82 11.85 9.50
N ALA A 91 13.25 10.90 8.68
CA ALA A 91 13.22 9.48 9.03
C ALA A 91 14.12 9.17 10.24
N LEU A 92 15.29 9.78 10.34
CA LEU A 92 16.18 9.71 11.52
C LEU A 92 15.51 10.32 12.76
N GLN A 93 14.95 11.53 12.64
CA GLN A 93 14.25 12.23 13.74
C GLN A 93 13.06 11.41 14.26
N LYS A 94 12.33 10.73 13.39
CA LYS A 94 11.18 9.88 13.70
C LYS A 94 11.57 8.44 14.09
N GLN A 95 12.86 8.12 14.12
CA GLN A 95 13.39 6.79 14.42
C GLN A 95 12.88 5.69 13.46
N LEU A 96 12.50 6.06 12.24
CA LEU A 96 12.12 5.11 11.19
C LEU A 96 13.35 4.36 10.67
N ILE A 97 14.48 5.05 10.69
CA ILE A 97 15.82 4.53 10.38
C ILE A 97 16.80 4.98 11.46
N TYR A 98 17.92 4.31 11.57
CA TYR A 98 18.99 4.69 12.49
C TYR A 98 20.25 5.14 11.73
N LYS A 99 21.10 5.92 12.41
CA LYS A 99 22.39 6.32 11.87
C LYS A 99 23.22 5.09 11.52
N ASP A 100 23.86 5.12 10.36
CA ASP A 100 24.72 4.07 9.84
C ASP A 100 23.98 2.71 9.58
N GLU A 101 22.65 2.71 9.55
CA GLU A 101 21.85 1.51 9.22
C GLU A 101 21.95 1.16 7.72
N PHE A 102 22.14 2.15 6.86
CA PHE A 102 22.28 2.00 5.42
C PHE A 102 23.66 2.50 4.97
N ASP A 103 24.36 1.71 4.18
CA ASP A 103 25.65 2.07 3.57
C ASP A 103 25.49 3.17 2.51
N LYS A 104 24.38 3.11 1.75
CA LYS A 104 23.97 4.07 0.72
C LYS A 104 22.45 4.15 0.67
N TYR A 105 21.93 5.34 0.40
CA TYR A 105 20.50 5.56 0.23
C TYR A 105 20.03 5.43 -1.23
N ASN A 106 20.90 5.69 -2.20
CA ASN A 106 20.60 5.62 -3.64
C ASN A 106 20.83 4.22 -4.24
N ARG A 107 20.48 3.16 -3.51
CA ARG A 107 20.52 1.77 -3.95
C ARG A 107 19.16 1.09 -3.79
N PRO A 108 18.91 0.01 -4.54
CA PRO A 108 17.67 -0.77 -4.34
C PRO A 108 17.49 -1.21 -2.89
N ILE A 109 16.26 -1.06 -2.39
CA ILE A 109 15.89 -1.45 -1.03
C ILE A 109 15.52 -2.93 -0.98
N LYS A 110 15.93 -3.61 0.09
CA LYS A 110 15.62 -5.01 0.34
C LYS A 110 14.30 -5.15 1.09
N ARG A 111 13.63 -6.30 0.95
CA ARG A 111 12.35 -6.56 1.63
C ARG A 111 12.46 -6.52 3.15
N CYS A 112 13.56 -7.03 3.74
CA CYS A 112 13.78 -6.91 5.19
C CYS A 112 13.95 -5.46 5.66
N GLU A 113 14.56 -4.59 4.84
CA GLU A 113 14.72 -3.17 5.14
C GLU A 113 13.36 -2.45 5.10
N ILE A 114 12.52 -2.78 4.14
CA ILE A 114 11.13 -2.29 4.07
C ILE A 114 10.34 -2.72 5.31
N ALA A 115 10.44 -4.00 5.72
CA ALA A 115 9.77 -4.49 6.92
C ALA A 115 10.15 -3.65 8.14
N LYS A 116 11.45 -3.36 8.34
CA LYS A 116 11.94 -2.52 9.44
C LYS A 116 11.31 -1.12 9.43
N ILE A 117 11.41 -0.44 8.29
CA ILE A 117 10.92 0.94 8.17
C ILE A 117 9.40 0.99 8.42
N CYS A 118 8.63 0.08 7.80
CA CYS A 118 7.17 0.08 7.95
C CYS A 118 6.73 -0.29 9.38
N VAL A 119 7.35 -1.29 10.01
CA VAL A 119 7.04 -1.70 11.40
C VAL A 119 7.32 -0.56 12.37
N ARG A 120 8.43 0.15 12.21
CA ARG A 120 8.74 1.35 13.02
C ARG A 120 7.78 2.49 12.74
N ALA A 121 7.37 2.69 11.49
CA ALA A 121 6.43 3.74 11.11
C ALA A 121 5.06 3.58 11.78
N ILE A 122 4.57 2.34 11.90
CA ILE A 122 3.28 2.07 12.57
C ILE A 122 3.41 1.84 14.08
N GLY A 123 4.63 1.83 14.63
CA GLY A 123 4.88 1.58 16.06
C GLY A 123 4.43 0.17 16.49
N ALA A 124 4.62 -0.85 15.65
CA ALA A 124 4.18 -2.19 15.97
C ALA A 124 5.06 -2.84 17.04
N ASP A 125 4.41 -3.53 17.97
CA ASP A 125 5.07 -4.33 19.01
C ASP A 125 5.66 -5.63 18.44
N GLU A 126 6.57 -6.23 19.20
CA GLU A 126 7.12 -7.55 18.92
C GLU A 126 6.03 -8.64 18.99
N VAL A 127 6.12 -9.59 18.09
CA VAL A 127 5.21 -10.74 18.08
C VAL A 127 5.67 -11.79 19.09
N SER A 128 4.77 -12.24 19.94
CA SER A 128 5.08 -13.18 21.02
C SER A 128 4.14 -14.39 21.10
N GLY A 129 4.46 -15.34 21.94
CA GLY A 129 3.60 -16.48 22.25
C GLY A 129 3.30 -17.40 21.07
N ASN A 130 2.06 -17.88 21.00
CA ASN A 130 1.61 -18.83 19.97
C ASN A 130 1.61 -18.21 18.56
N GLU A 131 1.25 -16.95 18.42
CA GLU A 131 1.26 -16.24 17.15
C GLU A 131 2.66 -16.26 16.53
N ARG A 132 3.71 -16.00 17.33
CA ARG A 132 5.09 -16.07 16.87
C ARG A 132 5.43 -17.43 16.26
N ASN A 133 5.10 -18.51 16.97
CA ASN A 133 5.40 -19.86 16.50
C ASN A 133 4.64 -20.20 15.21
N GLU A 134 3.40 -19.76 15.12
CA GLU A 134 2.58 -19.94 13.93
C GLU A 134 3.17 -19.19 12.72
N LEU A 135 3.55 -17.93 12.88
CA LEU A 135 4.17 -17.14 11.81
C LEU A 135 5.52 -17.74 11.37
N ILE A 136 6.36 -18.18 12.31
CA ILE A 136 7.61 -18.85 11.97
C ILE A 136 7.36 -20.10 11.11
N SER A 137 6.32 -20.88 11.42
CA SER A 137 6.00 -22.09 10.65
C SER A 137 5.47 -21.79 9.24
N ARG A 138 4.94 -20.58 9.01
CA ARG A 138 4.42 -20.13 7.71
C ARG A 138 5.49 -19.56 6.77
N ILE A 139 6.68 -19.23 7.28
CA ILE A 139 7.77 -18.63 6.50
C ILE A 139 8.82 -19.70 6.21
N SER A 140 8.81 -20.25 5.00
CA SER A 140 9.65 -21.39 4.63
C SER A 140 11.16 -21.13 4.73
N ASP A 141 11.59 -19.88 4.50
CA ASP A 141 12.97 -19.40 4.57
C ASP A 141 13.27 -18.58 5.85
N TYR A 142 12.47 -18.77 6.93
CA TYR A 142 12.62 -17.98 8.16
C TYR A 142 14.03 -18.08 8.76
N TYR A 143 14.64 -19.26 8.72
CA TYR A 143 15.95 -19.50 9.33
C TYR A 143 17.10 -18.88 8.54
N ASP A 144 16.89 -18.57 7.26
CA ASP A 144 17.85 -17.88 6.38
C ASP A 144 17.82 -16.36 6.59
N ILE A 145 16.79 -15.82 7.25
CA ILE A 145 16.70 -14.40 7.58
C ILE A 145 17.73 -14.05 8.64
N TYR A 146 18.44 -12.94 8.47
CA TYR A 146 19.37 -12.44 9.49
C TYR A 146 18.68 -12.17 10.82
N ASN A 147 19.32 -12.55 11.93
CA ASN A 147 18.72 -12.43 13.28
C ASN A 147 18.22 -11.02 13.59
N LYS A 148 18.96 -9.98 13.14
CA LYS A 148 18.57 -8.56 13.33
C LYS A 148 17.29 -8.15 12.60
N ASP A 149 16.84 -8.93 11.62
CA ASP A 149 15.68 -8.62 10.77
C ASP A 149 14.47 -9.48 11.12
N LYS A 150 14.64 -10.61 11.83
CA LYS A 150 13.58 -11.59 12.12
C LYS A 150 12.36 -10.99 12.81
N GLU A 151 12.57 -10.18 13.84
CA GLU A 151 11.48 -9.58 14.61
C GLU A 151 10.66 -8.62 13.74
N TYR A 152 11.33 -7.81 12.93
CA TYR A 152 10.65 -6.92 11.97
C TYR A 152 9.87 -7.69 10.90
N VAL A 153 10.41 -8.81 10.42
CA VAL A 153 9.71 -9.66 9.45
C VAL A 153 8.46 -10.26 10.08
N LEU A 154 8.55 -10.82 11.29
CA LEU A 154 7.39 -11.37 12.00
C LEU A 154 6.34 -10.29 12.28
N ALA A 155 6.75 -9.11 12.77
CA ALA A 155 5.83 -8.01 13.00
C ALA A 155 5.17 -7.51 11.71
N ALA A 156 5.92 -7.45 10.60
CA ALA A 156 5.37 -7.07 9.30
C ALA A 156 4.33 -8.09 8.78
N TYR A 157 4.52 -9.37 9.04
CA TYR A 157 3.52 -10.41 8.75
C TYR A 157 2.30 -10.29 9.65
N SER A 158 2.49 -10.21 10.98
CA SER A 158 1.42 -10.07 11.96
C SER A 158 0.52 -8.86 11.66
N LYS A 159 1.12 -7.75 11.22
CA LYS A 159 0.39 -6.52 10.85
C LYS A 159 -0.05 -6.48 9.39
N HIS A 160 0.08 -7.58 8.65
CA HIS A 160 -0.34 -7.66 7.24
C HIS A 160 0.30 -6.62 6.30
N LEU A 161 1.49 -6.10 6.67
CA LEU A 161 2.23 -5.15 5.84
C LEU A 161 2.88 -5.83 4.65
N LEU A 162 3.53 -6.98 4.91
CA LEU A 162 4.17 -7.82 3.90
C LEU A 162 3.67 -9.27 4.03
N TYR A 163 3.64 -9.96 2.91
CA TYR A 163 3.29 -11.37 2.82
C TYR A 163 4.39 -12.15 2.12
N GLY A 164 4.44 -13.47 2.32
CA GLY A 164 5.31 -14.35 1.57
C GLY A 164 4.93 -14.52 0.10
N TYR A 165 5.78 -15.18 -0.63
CA TYR A 165 5.52 -15.64 -1.99
C TYR A 165 4.70 -16.94 -1.97
N GLU A 166 4.33 -17.45 -3.15
CA GLU A 166 3.53 -18.67 -3.32
C GLU A 166 4.17 -19.91 -2.66
N ASP A 167 5.52 -19.94 -2.60
CA ASP A 167 6.29 -20.97 -1.92
C ASP A 167 6.44 -20.75 -0.41
N ASN A 168 5.69 -19.80 0.15
CA ASN A 168 5.77 -19.33 1.54
C ASN A 168 7.11 -18.73 1.93
N SER A 169 8.03 -18.45 0.99
CA SER A 169 9.28 -17.76 1.31
C SER A 169 9.04 -16.26 1.50
N PHE A 170 9.82 -15.62 2.38
CA PHE A 170 9.83 -14.17 2.53
C PHE A 170 10.81 -13.50 1.57
N ARG A 171 11.92 -14.13 1.28
CA ARG A 171 13.01 -13.63 0.43
C ARG A 171 13.55 -12.28 0.92
N SER A 172 14.07 -12.27 2.15
CA SER A 172 14.48 -11.06 2.88
C SER A 172 15.44 -10.16 2.10
N GLU A 173 16.36 -10.75 1.34
CA GLU A 173 17.40 -10.06 0.57
C GLU A 173 16.97 -9.63 -0.84
N ARG A 174 15.76 -10.01 -1.28
CA ARG A 174 15.22 -9.61 -2.59
C ARG A 174 14.94 -8.12 -2.62
N TYR A 175 15.28 -7.47 -3.71
CA TYR A 175 14.91 -6.08 -3.97
C TYR A 175 13.42 -5.97 -4.29
N THR A 176 12.83 -4.84 -3.93
CA THR A 176 11.41 -4.55 -4.09
C THR A 176 11.21 -3.60 -5.27
N THR A 177 10.20 -3.87 -6.09
CA THR A 177 9.85 -2.97 -7.20
C THR A 177 9.03 -1.77 -6.71
N ARG A 178 8.94 -0.73 -7.54
CA ARG A 178 8.14 0.47 -7.25
C ARG A 178 6.64 0.10 -7.11
N ALA A 179 6.14 -0.83 -7.91
CA ALA A 179 4.78 -1.35 -7.80
C ALA A 179 4.53 -2.07 -6.47
N GLU A 180 5.43 -2.97 -6.08
CA GLU A 180 5.36 -3.66 -4.79
C GLU A 180 5.42 -2.66 -3.61
N ALA A 181 6.27 -1.64 -3.72
CA ALA A 181 6.37 -0.58 -2.71
C ALA A 181 5.03 0.18 -2.55
N CYS A 182 4.34 0.51 -3.65
CA CYS A 182 3.02 1.14 -3.57
C CYS A 182 2.03 0.30 -2.77
N VAL A 183 1.97 -1.00 -3.01
CA VAL A 183 1.08 -1.90 -2.25
C VAL A 183 1.43 -1.91 -0.76
N ILE A 184 2.71 -1.95 -0.43
CA ILE A 184 3.18 -1.98 0.96
C ILE A 184 2.85 -0.65 1.66
N ILE A 185 3.06 0.49 1.01
CA ILE A 185 2.70 1.81 1.54
C ILE A 185 1.19 1.93 1.75
N SER A 186 0.36 1.50 0.80
CA SER A 186 -1.09 1.48 0.96
C SER A 186 -1.53 0.66 2.20
N ARG A 187 -0.91 -0.50 2.43
CA ARG A 187 -1.17 -1.31 3.63
C ARG A 187 -0.69 -0.62 4.91
N MET A 188 0.48 0.01 4.86
CA MET A 188 1.04 0.75 5.98
C MET A 188 0.12 1.90 6.41
N ILE A 189 -0.39 2.68 5.46
CA ILE A 189 -1.35 3.76 5.72
C ILE A 189 -2.58 3.22 6.47
N LYS A 190 -3.14 2.11 5.98
CA LYS A 190 -4.33 1.50 6.58
C LYS A 190 -4.10 1.02 8.02
N VAL A 191 -2.99 0.34 8.26
CA VAL A 191 -2.67 -0.23 9.58
C VAL A 191 -2.25 0.86 10.57
N GLY A 192 -1.49 1.84 10.10
CA GLY A 192 -0.96 2.93 10.92
C GLY A 192 -1.99 3.98 11.31
N ASN A 193 -3.21 3.93 10.74
CA ASN A 193 -4.24 4.95 10.96
C ASN A 193 -3.68 6.38 10.81
N PHE A 194 -2.77 6.58 9.85
CA PHE A 194 -2.25 7.91 9.57
C PHE A 194 -3.40 8.79 9.07
N THR A 195 -3.66 9.90 9.77
CA THR A 195 -4.66 10.89 9.36
C THR A 195 -3.99 11.91 8.46
N ASN A 196 -4.61 12.20 7.31
CA ASN A 196 -4.26 13.41 6.57
C ASN A 196 -4.69 14.65 7.37
N ASN A 197 -4.10 15.82 7.08
CA ASN A 197 -4.39 17.10 7.75
C ASN A 197 -5.88 17.51 7.77
N ASN A 198 -6.75 16.79 7.05
CA ASN A 198 -8.20 16.96 7.03
C ASN A 198 -8.94 16.16 8.12
N GLY A 199 -8.21 15.49 9.06
CA GLY A 199 -8.82 14.77 10.18
C GLY A 199 -9.60 13.51 9.81
N GLY A 200 -9.53 13.08 8.56
CA GLY A 200 -10.12 11.81 8.09
C GLY A 200 -9.11 10.68 8.22
N ILE A 201 -9.53 9.55 8.77
CA ILE A 201 -8.83 8.30 8.56
C ILE A 201 -8.82 8.12 7.04
N ILE A 202 -7.66 7.84 6.45
CA ILE A 202 -7.62 7.39 5.04
C ILE A 202 -8.36 6.05 5.04
N ASP A 203 -9.69 6.12 4.88
CA ASP A 203 -10.52 4.94 4.67
C ASP A 203 -10.16 4.43 3.28
N ASN A 204 -9.14 3.57 3.23
CA ASN A 204 -8.64 3.03 1.97
C ASN A 204 -9.72 2.11 1.38
N PRO A 205 -10.55 2.57 0.44
CA PRO A 205 -11.62 1.76 -0.16
C PRO A 205 -11.06 0.57 -0.93
N ILE A 206 -9.75 0.56 -1.22
CA ILE A 206 -9.06 -0.43 -2.04
C ILE A 206 -9.15 -1.83 -1.45
N LEU A 207 -9.03 -1.98 -0.12
CA LEU A 207 -9.00 -3.30 0.49
C LEU A 207 -10.39 -3.88 0.80
N LYS A 208 -11.45 -3.06 0.74
CA LYS A 208 -12.84 -3.53 0.86
C LYS A 208 -13.32 -4.26 -0.41
N ASN A 209 -12.62 -4.09 -1.53
CA ASN A 209 -13.05 -4.53 -2.85
C ASN A 209 -12.17 -5.60 -3.46
N ILE A 210 -11.35 -6.25 -2.63
CA ILE A 210 -10.50 -7.37 -3.06
C ILE A 210 -11.06 -8.67 -2.50
N ILE A 211 -11.29 -9.62 -3.39
CA ILE A 211 -11.67 -10.98 -3.05
C ILE A 211 -10.49 -11.89 -3.39
N TYR A 212 -10.05 -12.68 -2.43
CA TYR A 212 -8.97 -13.66 -2.62
C TYR A 212 -9.54 -15.05 -2.82
N VAL A 213 -8.98 -15.78 -3.79
CA VAL A 213 -9.29 -17.19 -4.06
C VAL A 213 -7.97 -17.98 -3.96
N ALA A 214 -8.01 -19.12 -3.28
CA ALA A 214 -6.87 -20.01 -3.14
C ALA A 214 -7.33 -21.47 -3.13
N ASN A 215 -6.58 -22.39 -3.74
CA ASN A 215 -6.90 -23.82 -3.72
C ASN A 215 -7.00 -24.40 -2.30
N THR A 216 -6.29 -23.78 -1.34
CA THR A 216 -6.35 -24.11 0.09
C THR A 216 -7.45 -23.35 0.83
N GLY A 217 -8.25 -22.53 0.13
CA GLY A 217 -9.33 -21.74 0.70
C GLY A 217 -10.56 -22.58 1.03
N ASN A 218 -11.60 -21.90 1.54
CA ASN A 218 -12.91 -22.48 1.82
C ASN A 218 -14.00 -21.51 1.35
N ASP A 219 -15.04 -22.00 0.69
CA ASP A 219 -16.13 -21.17 0.16
C ASP A 219 -17.09 -20.61 1.25
N GLU A 220 -16.93 -21.05 2.48
CA GLU A 220 -17.59 -20.45 3.66
C GLU A 220 -16.82 -19.23 4.21
N ASN A 221 -15.60 -18.98 3.70
CA ASN A 221 -14.80 -17.85 4.10
C ASN A 221 -15.34 -16.53 3.53
N ASP A 222 -14.86 -15.42 4.08
CA ASP A 222 -15.27 -14.07 3.67
C ASP A 222 -14.51 -13.54 2.43
N GLY A 223 -13.53 -14.28 1.91
CA GLY A 223 -12.74 -13.90 0.73
C GLY A 223 -11.65 -12.88 1.01
N THR A 224 -11.28 -12.69 2.26
CA THR A 224 -10.11 -11.87 2.63
C THR A 224 -8.80 -12.60 2.32
N ILE A 225 -7.68 -11.89 2.44
CA ILE A 225 -6.35 -12.46 2.20
C ILE A 225 -6.04 -13.61 3.17
N ASP A 226 -6.53 -13.53 4.40
CA ASP A 226 -6.30 -14.54 5.44
C ASP A 226 -7.35 -15.65 5.43
N SER A 227 -8.51 -15.38 4.85
CA SER A 227 -9.65 -16.29 4.73
C SER A 227 -10.13 -16.32 3.27
N PRO A 228 -9.31 -16.84 2.32
CA PRO A 228 -9.64 -16.84 0.91
C PRO A 228 -10.78 -17.83 0.61
N LEU A 229 -11.54 -17.51 -0.43
CA LEU A 229 -12.48 -18.46 -1.03
C LEU A 229 -11.71 -19.59 -1.72
N LYS A 230 -12.39 -20.70 -1.96
CA LYS A 230 -11.79 -21.85 -2.65
C LYS A 230 -12.04 -21.83 -4.14
N THR A 231 -13.24 -21.41 -4.56
CA THR A 231 -13.68 -21.54 -5.97
C THR A 231 -13.88 -20.16 -6.64
N LEU A 232 -13.71 -20.15 -7.96
CA LEU A 232 -14.02 -18.98 -8.79
C LEU A 232 -15.52 -18.70 -8.84
N GLU A 233 -16.34 -19.75 -8.78
CA GLU A 233 -17.80 -19.66 -8.73
C GLU A 233 -18.23 -18.86 -7.50
N LYS A 234 -17.68 -19.18 -6.34
CA LYS A 234 -18.02 -18.46 -5.10
C LYS A 234 -17.55 -17.01 -5.11
N ALA A 235 -16.36 -16.75 -5.67
CA ALA A 235 -15.88 -15.39 -5.85
C ALA A 235 -16.78 -14.57 -6.78
N ARG A 236 -17.21 -15.16 -7.91
CA ARG A 236 -18.17 -14.55 -8.82
C ARG A 236 -19.49 -14.22 -8.12
N ASP A 237 -20.01 -15.15 -7.31
CA ASP A 237 -21.30 -14.97 -6.63
C ASP A 237 -21.18 -13.87 -5.57
N LYS A 238 -20.05 -13.78 -4.86
CA LYS A 238 -19.76 -12.69 -3.94
C LYS A 238 -19.65 -11.31 -4.63
N VAL A 239 -19.02 -11.26 -5.80
CA VAL A 239 -19.00 -10.05 -6.64
C VAL A 239 -20.42 -9.63 -7.02
N ARG A 240 -21.28 -10.58 -7.43
CA ARG A 240 -22.68 -10.31 -7.78
C ARG A 240 -23.49 -9.80 -6.58
N GLU A 241 -23.25 -10.36 -5.40
CA GLU A 241 -23.89 -9.90 -4.16
C GLU A 241 -23.53 -8.42 -3.88
N ILE A 242 -22.25 -8.05 -3.96
CA ILE A 242 -21.79 -6.66 -3.78
C ILE A 242 -22.44 -5.73 -4.81
N ILE A 243 -22.48 -6.15 -6.08
CA ILE A 243 -23.12 -5.35 -7.14
C ILE A 243 -24.62 -5.17 -6.87
N SER A 244 -25.31 -6.23 -6.49
CA SER A 244 -26.77 -6.21 -6.27
C SER A 244 -27.19 -5.44 -5.00
N SER A 245 -26.30 -5.31 -4.03
CA SER A 245 -26.55 -4.52 -2.81
C SER A 245 -26.52 -2.99 -3.04
N GLY A 246 -26.17 -2.55 -4.26
CA GLY A 246 -26.01 -1.12 -4.58
C GLY A 246 -24.74 -0.50 -4.04
N ASN A 247 -23.89 -1.27 -3.37
CA ASN A 247 -22.61 -0.82 -2.81
C ASN A 247 -21.43 -1.09 -3.78
N TYR A 248 -21.68 -0.89 -5.09
CA TYR A 248 -20.60 -1.06 -6.08
C TYR A 248 -19.52 -0.02 -5.84
N PRO A 249 -18.28 -0.45 -5.51
CA PRO A 249 -17.26 0.49 -5.15
C PRO A 249 -16.71 1.23 -6.37
N ASP A 250 -16.43 2.52 -6.20
CA ASP A 250 -15.66 3.29 -7.17
C ASP A 250 -14.32 2.60 -7.41
N GLY A 251 -14.01 2.28 -8.67
CA GLY A 251 -12.80 1.52 -9.04
C GLY A 251 -12.96 0.01 -9.14
N GLY A 252 -14.18 -0.53 -8.96
CA GLY A 252 -14.48 -1.95 -9.23
C GLY A 252 -14.11 -2.91 -8.11
N ILE A 253 -14.28 -4.20 -8.39
CA ILE A 253 -13.92 -5.32 -7.50
C ILE A 253 -12.82 -6.12 -8.16
N THR A 254 -11.73 -6.38 -7.45
CA THR A 254 -10.62 -7.21 -7.93
C THR A 254 -10.69 -8.59 -7.29
N VAL A 255 -10.63 -9.64 -8.11
CA VAL A 255 -10.49 -11.02 -7.63
C VAL A 255 -9.06 -11.47 -7.85
N TYR A 256 -8.36 -11.76 -6.76
CA TYR A 256 -7.00 -12.29 -6.79
C TYR A 256 -7.03 -13.81 -6.69
N LEU A 257 -6.42 -14.47 -7.69
CA LEU A 257 -6.17 -15.89 -7.67
C LEU A 257 -4.76 -16.13 -7.13
N ARG A 258 -4.63 -16.88 -6.04
CA ARG A 258 -3.33 -17.39 -5.61
C ARG A 258 -2.90 -18.51 -6.57
N GLY A 259 -1.58 -18.74 -6.69
CA GLY A 259 -1.05 -19.77 -7.58
C GLY A 259 -1.73 -21.13 -7.38
N GLY A 260 -1.93 -21.85 -8.49
CA GLY A 260 -2.58 -23.16 -8.52
C GLY A 260 -3.49 -23.33 -9.73
N ASP A 261 -3.98 -24.57 -9.92
CA ASP A 261 -4.92 -24.92 -10.98
C ASP A 261 -6.36 -24.75 -10.47
N TYR A 262 -7.16 -23.97 -11.19
CA TYR A 262 -8.57 -23.74 -10.90
C TYR A 262 -9.43 -24.39 -11.98
N VAL A 263 -10.19 -25.40 -11.60
CA VAL A 263 -11.11 -26.10 -12.50
C VAL A 263 -12.46 -25.40 -12.44
N LEU A 264 -12.99 -25.03 -13.61
CA LEU A 264 -14.35 -24.52 -13.75
C LEU A 264 -15.29 -25.69 -13.99
N ASP A 265 -16.23 -25.91 -13.08
CA ASP A 265 -17.19 -27.03 -13.20
C ASP A 265 -18.26 -26.80 -14.28
N LYS A 266 -18.44 -25.54 -14.72
CA LYS A 266 -19.41 -25.17 -15.79
C LYS A 266 -18.91 -23.94 -16.55
N SER A 267 -19.00 -23.98 -17.85
CA SER A 267 -18.83 -22.85 -18.77
C SER A 267 -20.09 -21.97 -18.84
#